data_419604239918b68464569c19aac710c2
#
_entry.id   419604239918b68464569c19aac710c2
#
_cell.length_a   1.000
_cell.length_b   1.000
_cell.length_c   1.000
_cell.angle_alpha   90.00
_cell.angle_beta   90.00
_cell.angle_gamma   90.00
#
_symmetry.space_group_name_H-M   'P 1'
#
loop_
_entity.id
_entity.type
_entity.pdbx_description
1 polymer ?
#
loop_
_entity_poly.entity_id
_entity_poly.type
_entity_poly.pdbx_seq_one_letter_code
_entity_poly.pdbx_strand_id
1 'polypeptide(L)'
;MPDDAWSQLSSPFVDEAYASVKGQVRTAVLHHQLMDHLPGPPASVLDVGGGAGHQSFPLARAGYEVALLDPSPAMLARAEERLAREPPEVRARVRLVCARGEDAVAATGGERFSAVLCHGVLPYVDRPTPLVTALCRCVAGGGVVSVMALNAKTLAVRPALARRWTDALGAFDATGEHGVLGVDTRADTVEGLGERLRAEHVEPLAWYGVWLFTDWIDLSDADASEVEEVVAVELEASRRDPYRQLSRVFHLVARKQLDIDRPD
;
A
#
# COMPACT_ATOMS: atom_id res chain seq x y z
N MET A 1 6.67 -12.62 -10.52
CA MET A 1 5.56 -12.70 -11.49
C MET A 1 6.07 -12.37 -12.89
N PRO A 2 5.58 -13.03 -13.98
CA PRO A 2 5.84 -12.55 -15.33
C PRO A 2 5.33 -11.11 -15.48
N ASP A 3 6.07 -10.26 -16.17
CA ASP A 3 5.74 -8.83 -16.36
C ASP A 3 4.37 -8.60 -17.05
N ASP A 4 3.78 -9.64 -17.64
CA ASP A 4 2.49 -9.58 -18.36
C ASP A 4 1.26 -9.98 -17.51
N ALA A 5 1.42 -10.51 -16.30
CA ALA A 5 0.28 -10.94 -15.48
C ALA A 5 -0.62 -9.76 -15.07
N TRP A 6 -0.05 -8.58 -14.82
CA TRP A 6 -0.79 -7.37 -14.49
C TRP A 6 -1.54 -6.77 -15.67
N SER A 7 -1.08 -6.97 -16.90
CA SER A 7 -1.78 -6.52 -18.11
C SER A 7 -3.12 -7.22 -18.29
N GLN A 8 -3.21 -8.49 -17.92
CA GLN A 8 -4.46 -9.26 -18.00
C GLN A 8 -5.40 -9.00 -16.83
N LEU A 9 -4.85 -8.64 -15.66
CA LEU A 9 -5.59 -8.35 -14.43
C LEU A 9 -5.94 -6.86 -14.27
N SER A 10 -5.38 -5.96 -15.10
CA SER A 10 -5.51 -4.52 -14.90
C SER A 10 -6.94 -4.01 -14.92
N SER A 11 -7.79 -4.50 -15.83
CA SER A 11 -9.18 -4.06 -15.94
C SER A 11 -10.06 -4.62 -14.81
N PRO A 12 -10.13 -5.94 -14.57
CA PRO A 12 -10.92 -6.49 -13.45
C PRO A 12 -10.42 -5.98 -12.10
N PHE A 13 -9.10 -5.89 -11.92
CA PHE A 13 -8.52 -5.45 -10.66
C PHE A 13 -8.84 -3.99 -10.32
N VAL A 14 -8.76 -3.10 -11.30
CA VAL A 14 -9.04 -1.67 -11.09
C VAL A 14 -10.53 -1.41 -10.95
N ASP A 15 -11.31 -1.97 -11.87
CA ASP A 15 -12.74 -1.67 -11.96
C ASP A 15 -13.54 -2.40 -10.86
N GLU A 16 -13.19 -3.63 -10.53
CA GLU A 16 -13.90 -4.42 -9.52
C GLU A 16 -13.34 -4.25 -8.10
N ALA A 17 -12.02 -4.31 -7.93
CA ALA A 17 -11.41 -4.29 -6.59
C ALA A 17 -11.42 -2.90 -5.97
N TYR A 18 -11.11 -1.84 -6.74
CA TYR A 18 -11.08 -0.47 -6.23
C TYR A 18 -12.42 0.25 -6.28
N ALA A 19 -13.29 -0.10 -7.23
CA ALA A 19 -14.66 0.44 -7.30
C ALA A 19 -15.59 -0.17 -6.26
N SER A 20 -15.27 -1.38 -5.76
CA SER A 20 -16.05 -2.00 -4.67
C SER A 20 -16.02 -1.14 -3.41
N VAL A 21 -17.06 -1.24 -2.58
CA VAL A 21 -17.12 -0.59 -1.26
C VAL A 21 -15.87 -0.93 -0.44
N LYS A 22 -15.46 -2.19 -0.44
CA LYS A 22 -14.23 -2.65 0.21
C LYS A 22 -12.99 -1.91 -0.27
N GLY A 23 -12.87 -1.68 -1.56
CA GLY A 23 -11.77 -0.92 -2.17
C GLY A 23 -11.79 0.56 -1.78
N GLN A 24 -12.98 1.17 -1.75
CA GLN A 24 -13.16 2.55 -1.33
C GLN A 24 -12.80 2.73 0.15
N VAL A 25 -13.32 1.86 1.03
CA VAL A 25 -13.00 1.88 2.47
C VAL A 25 -11.50 1.73 2.70
N ARG A 26 -10.84 0.76 2.03
CA ARG A 26 -9.38 0.59 2.11
C ARG A 26 -8.64 1.87 1.76
N THR A 27 -9.02 2.47 0.64
CA THR A 27 -8.33 3.67 0.14
C THR A 27 -8.52 4.84 1.09
N ALA A 28 -9.71 5.05 1.62
CA ALA A 28 -10.02 6.11 2.57
C ALA A 28 -9.28 5.89 3.91
N VAL A 29 -9.37 4.70 4.49
CA VAL A 29 -8.69 4.35 5.76
C VAL A 29 -7.19 4.53 5.64
N LEU A 30 -6.58 4.00 4.58
CA LEU A 30 -5.15 4.11 4.33
C LEU A 30 -4.71 5.57 4.13
N HIS A 31 -5.52 6.36 3.41
CA HIS A 31 -5.26 7.78 3.20
C HIS A 31 -5.26 8.56 4.53
N HIS A 32 -6.28 8.36 5.37
CA HIS A 32 -6.34 9.00 6.70
C HIS A 32 -5.14 8.63 7.57
N GLN A 33 -4.79 7.34 7.66
CA GLN A 33 -3.64 6.89 8.42
C GLN A 33 -2.33 7.49 7.91
N LEU A 34 -2.18 7.62 6.59
CA LEU A 34 -0.98 8.18 5.96
C LEU A 34 -0.85 9.69 6.26
N MET A 35 -1.93 10.43 6.16
CA MET A 35 -1.92 11.89 6.37
C MET A 35 -1.48 12.30 7.78
N ASP A 36 -1.65 11.44 8.79
CA ASP A 36 -1.17 11.68 10.15
C ASP A 36 0.38 11.72 10.26
N HIS A 37 1.08 11.23 9.24
CA HIS A 37 2.54 11.06 9.24
C HIS A 37 3.28 11.86 8.18
N LEU A 38 2.60 12.30 7.14
CA LEU A 38 3.21 13.07 6.07
C LEU A 38 3.58 14.49 6.54
N PRO A 39 4.71 15.05 6.05
CA PRO A 39 4.94 16.48 6.21
C PRO A 39 3.86 17.26 5.47
N GLY A 40 3.60 18.49 5.92
CA GLY A 40 2.67 19.36 5.19
C GLY A 40 3.14 19.68 3.76
N PRO A 41 2.20 19.86 2.81
CA PRO A 41 2.56 20.27 1.45
C PRO A 41 3.12 21.73 1.42
N PRO A 42 3.96 22.06 0.42
CA PRO A 42 4.41 21.20 -0.66
C PRO A 42 5.50 20.22 -0.18
N ALA A 43 5.32 18.92 -0.51
CA ALA A 43 6.30 17.89 -0.23
C ALA A 43 6.24 16.85 -1.35
N SER A 44 7.36 16.16 -1.61
CA SER A 44 7.45 15.17 -2.67
C SER A 44 7.12 13.77 -2.16
N VAL A 45 6.34 13.02 -2.93
CA VAL A 45 5.91 11.64 -2.63
C VAL A 45 6.23 10.74 -3.81
N LEU A 46 6.85 9.59 -3.55
CA LEU A 46 7.00 8.50 -4.50
C LEU A 46 6.01 7.39 -4.14
N ASP A 47 5.11 7.06 -5.06
CA ASP A 47 4.14 5.95 -4.90
C ASP A 47 4.59 4.76 -5.77
N VAL A 48 5.23 3.77 -5.13
CA VAL A 48 5.80 2.58 -5.79
C VAL A 48 4.75 1.48 -5.91
N GLY A 49 4.45 1.10 -7.15
CA GLY A 49 3.33 0.23 -7.48
C GLY A 49 2.01 0.98 -7.35
N GLY A 50 1.99 2.28 -7.69
CA GLY A 50 0.84 3.16 -7.55
C GLY A 50 -0.34 2.82 -8.46
N GLY A 51 -0.14 1.91 -9.42
CA GLY A 51 -1.18 1.40 -10.31
C GLY A 51 -1.92 2.51 -11.05
N ALA A 52 -3.25 2.53 -10.92
CA ALA A 52 -4.11 3.54 -11.52
C ALA A 52 -4.26 4.84 -10.69
N GLY A 53 -3.38 5.08 -9.71
CA GLY A 53 -3.29 6.35 -8.99
C GLY A 53 -4.31 6.55 -7.87
N HIS A 54 -4.88 5.48 -7.31
CA HIS A 54 -5.91 5.57 -6.27
C HIS A 54 -5.43 6.26 -5.00
N GLN A 55 -4.15 6.14 -4.65
CA GLN A 55 -3.53 6.85 -3.53
C GLN A 55 -2.84 8.13 -3.99
N SER A 56 -2.22 8.12 -5.18
CA SER A 56 -1.46 9.24 -5.75
C SER A 56 -2.31 10.49 -5.97
N PHE A 57 -3.51 10.37 -6.57
CA PHE A 57 -4.31 11.53 -6.94
C PHE A 57 -4.93 12.26 -5.74
N PRO A 58 -5.45 11.59 -4.70
CA PRO A 58 -5.81 12.27 -3.45
C PRO A 58 -4.68 13.08 -2.83
N LEU A 59 -3.44 12.58 -2.87
CA LEU A 59 -2.27 13.32 -2.40
C LEU A 59 -1.98 14.54 -3.28
N ALA A 60 -2.04 14.39 -4.61
CA ALA A 60 -1.84 15.53 -5.52
C ALA A 60 -2.91 16.61 -5.35
N ARG A 61 -4.18 16.23 -5.09
CA ARG A 61 -5.25 17.17 -4.73
C ARG A 61 -4.97 17.88 -3.41
N ALA A 62 -4.34 17.20 -2.45
CA ALA A 62 -3.92 17.78 -1.18
C ALA A 62 -2.66 18.66 -1.29
N GLY A 63 -2.06 18.78 -2.49
CA GLY A 63 -0.94 19.70 -2.75
C GLY A 63 0.44 19.06 -2.76
N TYR A 64 0.54 17.74 -2.72
CA TYR A 64 1.82 17.02 -2.83
C TYR A 64 2.27 16.88 -4.28
N GLU A 65 3.58 16.93 -4.51
CA GLU A 65 4.21 16.55 -5.77
C GLU A 65 4.39 15.02 -5.80
N VAL A 66 3.76 14.33 -6.73
CA VAL A 66 3.69 12.86 -6.73
C VAL A 66 4.38 12.27 -7.96
N ALA A 67 5.35 11.38 -7.72
CA ALA A 67 5.85 10.47 -8.73
C ALA A 67 5.13 9.11 -8.54
N LEU A 68 4.27 8.73 -9.48
CA LEU A 68 3.63 7.42 -9.53
C LEU A 68 4.50 6.48 -10.36
N LEU A 69 5.06 5.46 -9.73
CA LEU A 69 5.89 4.46 -10.38
C LEU A 69 5.16 3.11 -10.41
N ASP A 70 5.04 2.53 -11.59
CA ASP A 70 4.44 1.20 -11.77
C ASP A 70 5.12 0.46 -12.94
N PRO A 71 5.38 -0.86 -12.85
CA PRO A 71 5.98 -1.61 -13.93
C PRO A 71 5.00 -1.92 -15.08
N SER A 72 3.70 -1.80 -14.88
CA SER A 72 2.66 -2.16 -15.84
C SER A 72 2.28 -0.96 -16.73
N PRO A 73 2.59 -0.99 -18.04
CA PRO A 73 2.12 0.05 -18.96
C PRO A 73 0.59 0.16 -19.00
N ALA A 74 -0.14 -0.95 -18.81
CA ALA A 74 -1.60 -0.96 -18.79
C ALA A 74 -2.15 -0.20 -17.56
N MET A 75 -1.52 -0.37 -16.39
CA MET A 75 -1.89 0.38 -15.19
C MET A 75 -1.57 1.87 -15.34
N LEU A 76 -0.42 2.20 -15.91
CA LEU A 76 -0.06 3.60 -16.18
C LEU A 76 -0.98 4.27 -17.20
N ALA A 77 -1.42 3.56 -18.24
CA ALA A 77 -2.43 4.07 -19.18
C ALA A 77 -3.76 4.39 -18.46
N ARG A 78 -4.19 3.54 -17.51
CA ARG A 78 -5.35 3.83 -16.66
C ARG A 78 -5.13 5.03 -15.74
N ALA A 79 -3.94 5.15 -15.17
CA ALA A 79 -3.57 6.34 -14.40
C ALA A 79 -3.63 7.60 -15.25
N GLU A 80 -3.12 7.58 -16.47
CA GLU A 80 -3.15 8.70 -17.41
C GLU A 80 -4.59 9.11 -17.78
N GLU A 81 -5.46 8.14 -18.12
CA GLU A 81 -6.89 8.37 -18.40
C GLU A 81 -7.61 9.04 -17.22
N ARG A 82 -7.32 8.61 -15.99
CA ARG A 82 -7.89 9.20 -14.78
C ARG A 82 -7.30 10.57 -14.49
N LEU A 83 -5.99 10.73 -14.63
CA LEU A 83 -5.28 11.99 -14.44
C LEU A 83 -5.78 13.06 -15.42
N ALA A 84 -6.11 12.69 -16.66
CA ALA A 84 -6.66 13.61 -17.66
C ALA A 84 -8.00 14.25 -17.23
N ARG A 85 -8.73 13.64 -16.29
CA ARG A 85 -9.99 14.15 -15.73
C ARG A 85 -9.79 15.05 -14.51
N GLU A 86 -8.57 15.12 -13.98
CA GLU A 86 -8.24 15.98 -12.85
C GLU A 86 -8.05 17.43 -13.28
N PRO A 87 -8.23 18.41 -12.37
CA PRO A 87 -7.92 19.80 -12.62
C PRO A 87 -6.47 20.02 -13.06
N PRO A 88 -6.18 21.06 -13.86
CA PRO A 88 -4.82 21.32 -14.39
C PRO A 88 -3.75 21.39 -13.30
N GLU A 89 -4.05 22.00 -12.16
CA GLU A 89 -3.15 22.12 -11.02
C GLU A 89 -2.82 20.78 -10.36
N VAL A 90 -3.76 19.82 -10.36
CA VAL A 90 -3.52 18.45 -9.88
C VAL A 90 -2.67 17.69 -10.88
N ARG A 91 -3.00 17.82 -12.18
CA ARG A 91 -2.23 17.17 -13.25
C ARG A 91 -0.77 17.60 -13.25
N ALA A 92 -0.51 18.89 -13.02
CA ALA A 92 0.82 19.43 -12.98
C ALA A 92 1.70 18.86 -11.85
N ARG A 93 1.08 18.32 -10.79
CA ARG A 93 1.77 17.72 -9.63
C ARG A 93 2.08 16.23 -9.78
N VAL A 94 1.57 15.56 -10.81
CA VAL A 94 1.74 14.12 -10.97
C VAL A 94 2.60 13.80 -12.17
N ARG A 95 3.65 13.00 -11.95
CA ARG A 95 4.42 12.39 -13.04
C ARG A 95 4.30 10.86 -12.98
N LEU A 96 4.18 10.23 -14.13
CA LEU A 96 4.10 8.78 -14.28
C LEU A 96 5.48 8.23 -14.68
N VAL A 97 5.90 7.15 -14.02
CA VAL A 97 7.20 6.51 -14.23
C VAL A 97 7.00 5.01 -14.47
N CYS A 98 7.38 4.52 -15.65
CA CYS A 98 7.31 3.10 -15.98
C CYS A 98 8.59 2.40 -15.53
N ALA A 99 8.57 1.72 -14.39
CA ALA A 99 9.71 0.98 -13.87
C ALA A 99 9.28 -0.02 -12.79
N ARG A 100 10.15 -1.00 -12.50
CA ARG A 100 10.00 -1.90 -11.35
C ARG A 100 10.35 -1.15 -10.06
N GLY A 101 9.74 -1.56 -8.95
CA GLY A 101 9.99 -0.93 -7.65
C GLY A 101 11.45 -1.08 -7.19
N GLU A 102 12.11 -2.19 -7.52
CA GLU A 102 13.51 -2.43 -7.23
C GLU A 102 14.45 -1.44 -7.95
N ASP A 103 14.01 -0.93 -9.10
CA ASP A 103 14.76 0.03 -9.94
C ASP A 103 14.41 1.49 -9.64
N ALA A 104 13.58 1.76 -8.61
CA ALA A 104 13.05 3.08 -8.30
C ALA A 104 14.12 4.17 -8.18
N VAL A 105 15.27 3.87 -7.57
CA VAL A 105 16.38 4.83 -7.42
C VAL A 105 16.89 5.30 -8.78
N ALA A 106 17.13 4.37 -9.72
CA ALA A 106 17.61 4.71 -11.05
C ALA A 106 16.51 5.40 -11.89
N ALA A 107 15.28 4.90 -11.82
CA ALA A 107 14.14 5.41 -12.56
C ALA A 107 13.74 6.83 -12.17
N THR A 108 14.04 7.25 -10.94
CA THR A 108 13.82 8.62 -10.44
C THR A 108 15.07 9.50 -10.51
N GLY A 109 16.15 9.00 -11.14
CA GLY A 109 17.40 9.76 -11.26
C GLY A 109 18.12 10.01 -9.94
N GLY A 110 17.91 9.17 -8.93
CA GLY A 110 18.48 9.33 -7.59
C GLY A 110 17.79 10.37 -6.71
N GLU A 111 16.64 10.89 -7.13
CA GLU A 111 15.83 11.82 -6.33
C GLU A 111 15.47 11.22 -4.97
N ARG A 112 15.39 12.08 -3.95
CA ARG A 112 14.97 11.73 -2.59
C ARG A 112 13.62 12.39 -2.30
N PHE A 113 12.70 11.59 -1.77
CA PHE A 113 11.33 12.00 -1.52
C PHE A 113 11.06 12.21 -0.03
N SER A 114 10.19 13.14 0.29
CA SER A 114 9.72 13.35 1.67
C SER A 114 8.91 12.15 2.19
N ALA A 115 8.26 11.43 1.29
CA ALA A 115 7.62 10.15 1.60
C ALA A 115 7.73 9.16 0.43
N VAL A 116 7.83 7.87 0.77
CA VAL A 116 7.83 6.75 -0.18
C VAL A 116 6.76 5.76 0.23
N LEU A 117 5.83 5.49 -0.67
CA LEU A 117 4.69 4.59 -0.45
C LEU A 117 4.91 3.29 -1.22
N CYS A 118 4.44 2.18 -0.64
CA CYS A 118 4.40 0.86 -1.29
C CYS A 118 3.19 0.08 -0.75
N HIS A 119 2.03 0.26 -1.36
CA HIS A 119 0.76 -0.23 -0.85
C HIS A 119 0.21 -1.40 -1.68
N GLY A 120 0.27 -2.61 -1.12
CA GLY A 120 -0.28 -3.82 -1.74
C GLY A 120 0.61 -4.43 -2.83
N VAL A 121 1.90 -4.12 -2.86
CA VAL A 121 2.89 -4.65 -3.80
C VAL A 121 3.61 -5.87 -3.23
N LEU A 122 4.03 -5.79 -1.95
CA LEU A 122 4.81 -6.84 -1.29
C LEU A 122 4.21 -8.25 -1.38
N PRO A 123 2.88 -8.45 -1.34
CA PRO A 123 2.30 -9.78 -1.49
C PRO A 123 2.68 -10.50 -2.80
N TYR A 124 3.03 -9.76 -3.83
CA TYR A 124 3.33 -10.28 -5.17
C TYR A 124 4.84 -10.33 -5.48
N VAL A 125 5.68 -10.03 -4.50
CA VAL A 125 7.15 -10.01 -4.67
C VAL A 125 7.79 -11.20 -3.96
N ASP A 126 8.41 -12.10 -4.72
CA ASP A 126 9.03 -13.32 -4.18
C ASP A 126 10.16 -13.00 -3.19
N ARG A 127 10.98 -12.00 -3.51
CA ARG A 127 12.10 -11.54 -2.69
C ARG A 127 11.93 -10.06 -2.33
N PRO A 128 11.37 -9.74 -1.14
CA PRO A 128 11.02 -8.36 -0.78
C PRO A 128 12.23 -7.47 -0.48
N THR A 129 13.37 -8.05 -0.10
CA THR A 129 14.54 -7.27 0.32
C THR A 129 15.02 -6.25 -0.70
N PRO A 130 15.19 -6.57 -2.00
CA PRO A 130 15.60 -5.57 -2.99
C PRO A 130 14.62 -4.39 -3.10
N LEU A 131 13.31 -4.69 -3.08
CA LEU A 131 12.27 -3.66 -3.10
C LEU A 131 12.34 -2.78 -1.84
N VAL A 132 12.37 -3.38 -0.65
CA VAL A 132 12.45 -2.62 0.62
C VAL A 132 13.69 -1.75 0.67
N THR A 133 14.85 -2.26 0.24
CA THR A 133 16.09 -1.47 0.13
C THR A 133 15.91 -0.28 -0.83
N ALA A 134 15.26 -0.47 -1.99
CA ALA A 134 15.01 0.60 -2.94
C ALA A 134 14.10 1.70 -2.34
N LEU A 135 13.01 1.31 -1.65
CA LEU A 135 12.13 2.26 -0.95
C LEU A 135 12.93 3.11 0.05
N CYS A 136 13.74 2.45 0.90
CA CYS A 136 14.56 3.12 1.91
C CYS A 136 15.65 4.02 1.32
N ARG A 137 16.12 3.71 0.12
CA ARG A 137 17.08 4.56 -0.61
C ARG A 137 16.40 5.75 -1.29
N CYS A 138 15.14 5.66 -1.69
CA CYS A 138 14.39 6.77 -2.28
C CYS A 138 13.89 7.79 -1.25
N VAL A 139 13.77 7.43 0.04
CA VAL A 139 13.31 8.37 1.06
C VAL A 139 14.44 9.28 1.54
N ALA A 140 14.14 10.55 1.72
CA ALA A 140 15.06 11.55 2.29
C ALA A 140 15.29 11.31 3.80
N GLY A 141 16.38 11.82 4.36
CA GLY A 141 16.61 11.82 5.81
C GLY A 141 15.46 12.52 6.53
N GLY A 142 14.91 11.90 7.58
CA GLY A 142 13.71 12.36 8.29
C GLY A 142 12.38 12.09 7.56
N GLY A 143 12.43 11.61 6.32
CA GLY A 143 11.25 11.28 5.51
C GLY A 143 10.56 9.99 5.94
N VAL A 144 9.39 9.73 5.37
CA VAL A 144 8.48 8.63 5.75
C VAL A 144 8.51 7.51 4.71
N VAL A 145 8.59 6.27 5.17
CA VAL A 145 8.29 5.06 4.37
C VAL A 145 6.97 4.49 4.87
N SER A 146 6.03 4.27 3.96
CA SER A 146 4.69 3.77 4.24
C SER A 146 4.45 2.50 3.43
N VAL A 147 4.23 1.37 4.10
CA VAL A 147 4.08 0.06 3.46
C VAL A 147 2.81 -0.62 3.93
N MET A 148 2.00 -1.13 2.99
CA MET A 148 0.87 -2.00 3.30
C MET A 148 1.14 -3.41 2.79
N ALA A 149 0.98 -4.40 3.67
CA ALA A 149 1.25 -5.81 3.37
C ALA A 149 0.16 -6.73 3.93
N LEU A 150 0.07 -7.95 3.37
CA LEU A 150 -0.82 -9.00 3.84
C LEU A 150 -0.35 -9.48 5.22
N ASN A 151 -1.28 -9.63 6.16
CA ASN A 151 -0.97 -10.00 7.54
C ASN A 151 -0.87 -11.53 7.70
N ALA A 152 0.33 -12.04 7.89
CA ALA A 152 0.57 -13.47 8.08
C ALA A 152 -0.17 -14.04 9.30
N LYS A 153 -0.39 -13.23 10.35
CA LYS A 153 -1.03 -13.67 11.59
C LYS A 153 -2.54 -13.92 11.45
N THR A 154 -3.15 -13.54 10.31
CA THR A 154 -4.62 -13.65 10.12
C THR A 154 -5.01 -14.51 8.92
N LEU A 155 -4.07 -15.24 8.33
CA LEU A 155 -4.33 -16.09 7.14
C LEU A 155 -5.40 -17.17 7.43
N ALA A 156 -5.47 -17.68 8.67
CA ALA A 156 -6.45 -18.69 9.07
C ALA A 156 -7.90 -18.16 9.17
N VAL A 157 -8.11 -16.84 9.27
CA VAL A 157 -9.44 -16.26 9.52
C VAL A 157 -10.41 -16.54 8.38
N ARG A 158 -10.04 -16.21 7.15
CA ARG A 158 -10.93 -16.42 5.98
C ARG A 158 -11.35 -17.88 5.78
N PRO A 159 -10.41 -18.86 5.73
CA PRO A 159 -10.81 -20.25 5.60
C PRO A 159 -11.65 -20.73 6.79
N ALA A 160 -11.40 -20.28 8.02
CA ALA A 160 -12.21 -20.63 9.18
C ALA A 160 -13.65 -20.10 9.07
N LEU A 161 -13.83 -18.82 8.70
CA LEU A 161 -15.15 -18.23 8.48
C LEU A 161 -15.90 -18.91 7.32
N ALA A 162 -15.17 -19.36 6.29
CA ALA A 162 -15.71 -20.16 5.19
C ALA A 162 -15.90 -21.64 5.53
N ARG A 163 -15.73 -22.05 6.81
CA ARG A 163 -15.82 -23.44 7.31
C ARG A 163 -14.87 -24.42 6.60
N ARG A 164 -13.79 -23.94 6.03
CA ARG A 164 -12.72 -24.77 5.44
C ARG A 164 -11.68 -25.09 6.53
N TRP A 165 -12.06 -25.96 7.45
CA TRP A 165 -11.32 -26.18 8.71
C TRP A 165 -9.90 -26.71 8.49
N THR A 166 -9.71 -27.62 7.54
CA THR A 166 -8.38 -28.16 7.20
C THR A 166 -7.46 -27.07 6.67
N ASP A 167 -7.98 -26.23 5.77
CA ASP A 167 -7.22 -25.09 5.22
C ASP A 167 -6.87 -24.07 6.32
N ALA A 168 -7.83 -23.81 7.22
CA ALA A 168 -7.61 -22.92 8.35
C ALA A 168 -6.50 -23.43 9.28
N LEU A 169 -6.48 -24.73 9.58
CA LEU A 169 -5.41 -25.34 10.38
C LEU A 169 -4.05 -25.20 9.72
N GLY A 170 -3.94 -25.41 8.40
CA GLY A 170 -2.71 -25.21 7.67
C GLY A 170 -2.26 -23.74 7.54
N ALA A 171 -3.21 -22.81 7.67
CA ALA A 171 -2.93 -21.38 7.47
C ALA A 171 -2.32 -20.70 8.71
N PHE A 172 -2.34 -21.30 9.90
CA PHE A 172 -1.74 -20.70 11.10
C PHE A 172 -0.23 -20.52 10.99
N ASP A 173 0.46 -21.42 10.31
CA ASP A 173 1.92 -21.40 10.11
C ASP A 173 2.31 -21.01 8.66
N ALA A 174 1.33 -20.63 7.83
CA ALA A 174 1.57 -20.26 6.45
C ALA A 174 2.24 -18.88 6.33
N THR A 175 3.10 -18.74 5.33
CA THR A 175 3.78 -17.48 4.98
C THR A 175 3.17 -16.82 3.74
N GLY A 176 2.04 -17.31 3.27
CA GLY A 176 1.31 -16.82 2.11
C GLY A 176 0.03 -17.62 1.87
N GLU A 177 -0.71 -17.23 0.86
CA GLU A 177 -1.95 -17.89 0.46
C GLU A 177 -2.13 -17.84 -1.05
N HIS A 178 -3.02 -18.69 -1.57
CA HIS A 178 -3.53 -18.52 -2.92
C HIS A 178 -4.60 -17.43 -2.93
N GLY A 179 -4.25 -16.28 -3.51
CA GLY A 179 -5.07 -15.07 -3.47
C GLY A 179 -6.31 -15.15 -4.37
N VAL A 180 -7.26 -14.23 -4.18
CA VAL A 180 -8.51 -14.14 -4.97
C VAL A 180 -8.28 -13.88 -6.45
N LEU A 181 -7.11 -13.38 -6.83
CA LEU A 181 -6.72 -13.19 -8.24
C LEU A 181 -6.13 -14.46 -8.89
N GLY A 182 -6.20 -15.61 -8.22
CA GLY A 182 -5.66 -16.87 -8.74
C GLY A 182 -4.14 -16.95 -8.75
N VAL A 183 -3.45 -16.12 -7.99
CA VAL A 183 -1.99 -16.10 -7.84
C VAL A 183 -1.59 -16.30 -6.39
N ASP A 184 -0.43 -16.93 -6.19
CA ASP A 184 0.15 -17.07 -4.87
C ASP A 184 0.65 -15.72 -4.37
N THR A 185 0.31 -15.40 -3.13
CA THR A 185 0.71 -14.18 -2.46
C THR A 185 1.45 -14.52 -1.18
N ARG A 186 2.52 -13.80 -0.91
CA ARG A 186 3.22 -13.89 0.37
C ARG A 186 2.57 -12.99 1.41
N ALA A 187 2.70 -13.36 2.66
CA ALA A 187 2.29 -12.55 3.79
C ALA A 187 3.51 -12.17 4.66
N ASP A 188 3.40 -11.05 5.32
CA ASP A 188 4.41 -10.53 6.21
C ASP A 188 3.86 -10.40 7.64
N THR A 189 4.76 -10.22 8.60
CA THR A 189 4.43 -9.75 9.93
C THR A 189 4.91 -8.31 10.11
N VAL A 190 4.25 -7.56 10.99
CA VAL A 190 4.68 -6.19 11.35
C VAL A 190 6.12 -6.19 11.84
N GLU A 191 6.46 -7.18 12.69
CA GLU A 191 7.79 -7.34 13.26
C GLU A 191 8.84 -7.61 12.17
N GLY A 192 8.59 -8.60 11.30
CA GLY A 192 9.53 -8.99 10.26
C GLY A 192 9.76 -7.90 9.21
N LEU A 193 8.69 -7.15 8.83
CA LEU A 193 8.85 -5.98 7.95
C LEU A 193 9.60 -4.85 8.68
N GLY A 194 9.30 -4.63 9.96
CA GLY A 194 9.99 -3.63 10.78
C GLY A 194 11.50 -3.91 10.91
N GLU A 195 11.89 -5.17 11.06
CA GLU A 195 13.30 -5.56 11.09
C GLU A 195 14.03 -5.25 9.77
N ARG A 196 13.37 -5.52 8.62
CA ARG A 196 13.94 -5.17 7.30
C ARG A 196 14.12 -3.67 7.13
N LEU A 197 13.16 -2.86 7.59
CA LEU A 197 13.26 -1.40 7.54
C LEU A 197 14.38 -0.88 8.44
N ARG A 198 14.52 -1.42 9.67
CA ARG A 198 15.62 -1.05 10.58
C ARG A 198 17.00 -1.37 10.01
N ALA A 199 17.14 -2.48 9.28
CA ALA A 199 18.39 -2.82 8.60
C ALA A 199 18.82 -1.76 7.58
N GLU A 200 17.89 -0.94 7.10
CA GLU A 200 18.10 0.19 6.16
C GLU A 200 18.02 1.57 6.86
N HIS A 201 18.16 1.60 8.20
CA HIS A 201 18.08 2.82 9.03
C HIS A 201 16.73 3.57 8.94
N VAL A 202 15.66 2.81 8.78
CA VAL A 202 14.27 3.32 8.77
C VAL A 202 13.52 2.71 9.94
N GLU A 203 13.22 3.54 10.95
CA GLU A 203 12.59 3.09 12.21
C GLU A 203 11.06 3.07 12.11
N PRO A 204 10.40 1.94 12.42
CA PRO A 204 8.95 1.89 12.58
C PRO A 204 8.45 2.91 13.59
N LEU A 205 7.44 3.71 13.21
CA LEU A 205 6.77 4.70 14.05
C LEU A 205 5.45 4.20 14.57
N ALA A 206 4.63 3.69 13.65
CA ALA A 206 3.27 3.24 13.93
C ALA A 206 2.86 2.12 12.96
N TRP A 207 1.90 1.31 13.37
CA TRP A 207 1.23 0.41 12.46
C TRP A 207 -0.27 0.37 12.74
N TYR A 208 -1.03 0.10 11.72
CA TYR A 208 -2.48 0.12 11.68
C TYR A 208 -3.02 -1.15 11.04
N GLY A 209 -4.21 -1.56 11.44
CA GLY A 209 -4.97 -2.53 10.69
C GLY A 209 -5.68 -1.90 9.49
N VAL A 210 -5.92 -2.68 8.46
CA VAL A 210 -6.78 -2.31 7.33
C VAL A 210 -7.58 -3.54 6.93
N TRP A 211 -8.84 -3.35 6.58
CA TRP A 211 -9.76 -4.45 6.31
C TRP A 211 -9.91 -5.39 7.50
N LEU A 212 -10.49 -4.90 8.58
CA LEU A 212 -10.94 -5.75 9.68
C LEU A 212 -12.36 -6.24 9.40
N PHE A 213 -13.36 -5.39 9.58
CA PHE A 213 -14.76 -5.78 9.43
C PHE A 213 -15.16 -5.95 7.96
N THR A 214 -14.69 -5.06 7.10
CA THR A 214 -14.93 -5.10 5.65
C THR A 214 -14.34 -6.33 4.96
N ASP A 215 -13.47 -7.09 5.61
CA ASP A 215 -13.00 -8.36 5.08
C ASP A 215 -14.01 -9.50 5.28
N TRP A 216 -14.92 -9.35 6.24
CA TRP A 216 -15.83 -10.41 6.68
C TRP A 216 -17.29 -10.14 6.38
N ILE A 217 -17.66 -8.90 6.11
CA ILE A 217 -19.03 -8.46 5.85
C ILE A 217 -19.21 -8.20 4.36
N ASP A 218 -20.34 -8.65 3.82
CA ASP A 218 -20.77 -8.25 2.48
C ASP A 218 -21.38 -6.84 2.58
N LEU A 219 -20.82 -5.92 1.83
CA LEU A 219 -21.21 -4.51 1.74
C LEU A 219 -21.55 -4.12 0.29
N SER A 220 -21.94 -5.09 -0.52
CA SER A 220 -22.22 -4.85 -1.95
C SER A 220 -23.42 -3.92 -2.20
N ASP A 221 -24.32 -3.80 -1.22
CA ASP A 221 -25.51 -2.95 -1.24
C ASP A 221 -25.39 -1.67 -0.38
N ALA A 222 -24.22 -1.43 0.23
CA ALA A 222 -24.00 -0.25 1.06
C ALA A 222 -24.07 1.05 0.25
N ASP A 223 -24.80 2.02 0.76
CA ASP A 223 -24.85 3.37 0.18
C ASP A 223 -23.67 4.26 0.66
N ALA A 224 -23.59 5.46 0.11
CA ALA A 224 -22.47 6.37 0.43
C ALA A 224 -22.41 6.75 1.92
N SER A 225 -23.55 6.87 2.60
CA SER A 225 -23.60 7.18 4.04
C SER A 225 -23.07 6.02 4.87
N GLU A 226 -23.46 4.80 4.54
CA GLU A 226 -22.97 3.60 5.20
C GLU A 226 -21.46 3.42 4.98
N VAL A 227 -20.95 3.73 3.78
CA VAL A 227 -19.50 3.71 3.50
C VAL A 227 -18.73 4.66 4.42
N GLU A 228 -19.24 5.86 4.67
CA GLU A 228 -18.62 6.82 5.61
C GLU A 228 -18.61 6.29 7.06
N GLU A 229 -19.70 5.68 7.51
CA GLU A 229 -19.80 5.06 8.84
C GLU A 229 -18.82 3.88 8.97
N VAL A 230 -18.73 3.02 7.96
CA VAL A 230 -17.78 1.90 7.91
C VAL A 230 -16.35 2.40 7.96
N VAL A 231 -16.00 3.45 7.21
CA VAL A 231 -14.67 4.08 7.26
C VAL A 231 -14.35 4.56 8.69
N ALA A 232 -15.29 5.21 9.36
CA ALA A 232 -15.09 5.69 10.73
C ALA A 232 -14.83 4.54 11.72
N VAL A 233 -15.59 3.44 11.61
CA VAL A 233 -15.42 2.25 12.44
C VAL A 233 -14.09 1.55 12.15
N GLU A 234 -13.72 1.38 10.89
CA GLU A 234 -12.43 0.79 10.48
C GLU A 234 -11.26 1.63 10.99
N LEU A 235 -11.34 2.96 10.93
CA LEU A 235 -10.31 3.87 11.46
C LEU A 235 -10.13 3.69 12.97
N GLU A 236 -11.22 3.59 13.74
CA GLU A 236 -11.13 3.35 15.18
C GLU A 236 -10.55 1.95 15.50
N ALA A 237 -10.99 0.91 14.80
CA ALA A 237 -10.48 -0.44 14.96
C ALA A 237 -9.01 -0.55 14.55
N SER A 238 -8.59 0.20 13.52
CA SER A 238 -7.26 0.14 12.92
C SER A 238 -6.11 0.43 13.89
N ARG A 239 -6.37 1.18 14.95
CA ARG A 239 -5.37 1.64 15.93
C ARG A 239 -5.51 1.01 17.33
N ARG A 240 -6.53 0.16 17.53
CA ARG A 240 -6.84 -0.42 18.85
C ARG A 240 -6.56 -1.90 18.90
N ASP A 241 -5.78 -2.36 19.87
CA ASP A 241 -5.70 -3.79 20.20
C ASP A 241 -6.97 -4.25 20.95
N PRO A 242 -7.47 -5.45 20.69
CA PRO A 242 -6.93 -6.48 19.78
C PRO A 242 -7.39 -6.32 18.31
N TYR A 243 -8.24 -5.36 17.98
CA TYR A 243 -8.88 -5.23 16.67
C TYR A 243 -7.86 -5.19 15.52
N ARG A 244 -6.87 -4.28 15.56
CA ARG A 244 -5.89 -4.14 14.47
C ARG A 244 -5.10 -5.42 14.22
N GLN A 245 -4.92 -6.28 15.25
CA GLN A 245 -4.19 -7.54 15.12
C GLN A 245 -4.94 -8.56 14.25
N LEU A 246 -6.26 -8.44 14.14
CA LEU A 246 -7.13 -9.29 13.33
C LEU A 246 -7.36 -8.79 11.91
N SER A 247 -6.80 -7.62 11.57
CA SER A 247 -6.98 -7.04 10.25
C SER A 247 -6.31 -7.86 9.15
N ARG A 248 -6.95 -7.93 7.99
CA ARG A 248 -6.50 -8.69 6.82
C ARG A 248 -5.14 -8.26 6.30
N VAL A 249 -4.92 -6.96 6.28
CA VAL A 249 -3.65 -6.35 5.93
C VAL A 249 -3.24 -5.38 7.03
N PHE A 250 -1.96 -5.11 7.15
CA PHE A 250 -1.46 -4.05 8.00
C PHE A 250 -0.80 -2.95 7.19
N HIS A 251 -0.84 -1.75 7.72
CA HIS A 251 -0.15 -0.58 7.23
C HIS A 251 0.92 -0.18 8.24
N LEU A 252 2.19 -0.27 7.85
CA LEU A 252 3.34 0.09 8.66
C LEU A 252 3.91 1.41 8.16
N VAL A 253 4.03 2.38 9.06
CA VAL A 253 4.67 3.67 8.81
C VAL A 253 5.98 3.72 9.56
N ALA A 254 7.05 4.12 8.88
CA ALA A 254 8.39 4.21 9.42
C ALA A 254 9.07 5.50 8.98
N ARG A 255 10.09 5.94 9.71
CA ARG A 255 10.83 7.18 9.44
C ARG A 255 12.31 6.88 9.25
N LYS A 256 12.88 7.44 8.19
CA LYS A 256 14.31 7.39 7.99
C LYS A 256 15.02 8.25 9.01
N GLN A 257 16.09 7.72 9.60
CA GLN A 257 16.98 8.51 10.45
C GLN A 257 17.55 9.68 9.64
N LEU A 258 17.76 10.81 10.30
CA LEU A 258 18.47 11.93 9.68
C LEU A 258 19.86 11.45 9.27
N ASP A 259 20.32 11.83 8.09
CA ASP A 259 21.71 11.68 7.70
C ASP A 259 22.52 12.59 8.66
N ILE A 260 22.92 12.04 9.79
CA ILE A 260 23.93 12.71 10.64
C ILE A 260 25.20 12.68 9.82
N ASP A 261 25.72 13.86 9.45
CA ASP A 261 26.96 14.05 8.72
C ASP A 261 27.99 13.05 9.23
N ARG A 262 28.35 12.06 8.39
CA ARG A 262 29.61 11.36 8.58
C ARG A 262 30.68 12.39 8.21
N PRO A 263 31.54 12.81 9.13
CA PRO A 263 32.68 13.58 8.73
C PRO A 263 33.48 12.73 7.72
N ASP A 264 33.83 13.37 6.58
CA ASP A 264 34.68 12.83 5.53
C ASP A 264 36.02 12.27 6.07
#